data_4511b390ec6319b055fd9e6e3b1081ba
#
_entry.id   4511b390ec6319b055fd9e6e3b1081ba
#
_cell.length_a   1.000
_cell.length_b   1.000
_cell.length_c   1.000
_cell.angle_alpha   90.00
_cell.angle_beta   90.00
_cell.angle_gamma   90.00
#
_symmetry.space_group_name_H-M   'P 1'
#
loop_
_entity.id
_entity.type
_entity.pdbx_description
1 polymer ?
#
loop_
_entity_poly.entity_id
_entity_poly.type
_entity_poly.pdbx_seq_one_letter_code
_entity_poly.pdbx_strand_id
1 'polypeptide(L)'
;DIHEEYLEVQKDVVDLVIKTKKSGKKVFAVGTTATRALETAFRHGNENGYAGYTKLFIYPGFKFKSVDRLITNFHLPQSSLLMLVSAFIGYDNMKHIYKTAVDKKYRFLSYGDAMLLEKNEI
;
A
#
# COMPACT_ATOMS: atom_id res chain seq x y z
N ASP A 1 5.28 16.90 3.51
CA ASP A 1 4.62 16.85 4.81
C ASP A 1 3.61 15.73 4.88
N ILE A 2 3.58 15.05 6.02
CA ILE A 2 2.65 13.98 6.27
C ILE A 2 1.47 14.52 7.03
N HIS A 3 0.32 14.44 6.41
CA HIS A 3 -0.92 14.88 7.04
C HIS A 3 -1.51 13.76 7.87
N GLU A 4 -2.04 14.14 9.02
CA GLU A 4 -2.79 13.24 9.86
C GLU A 4 -4.14 12.96 9.19
N GLU A 5 -4.47 11.69 9.04
CA GLU A 5 -5.74 11.27 8.42
C GLU A 5 -6.53 10.41 9.38
N TYR A 6 -7.85 10.63 9.41
CA TYR A 6 -8.73 9.75 10.16
C TYR A 6 -9.08 8.53 9.30
N LEU A 7 -9.03 7.35 9.91
CA LEU A 7 -9.42 6.13 9.21
C LEU A 7 -10.07 5.14 10.17
N GLU A 8 -10.83 4.24 9.58
CA GLU A 8 -11.46 3.14 10.32
C GLU A 8 -11.23 1.84 9.56
N VAL A 9 -10.86 0.80 10.31
CA VAL A 9 -10.80 -0.57 9.82
C VAL A 9 -11.59 -1.41 10.80
N GLN A 10 -12.70 -1.96 10.34
CA GLN A 10 -13.64 -2.68 11.19
C GLN A 10 -13.08 -4.05 11.57
N LYS A 11 -13.61 -4.59 12.66
CA LYS A 11 -13.21 -5.90 13.18
C LYS A 11 -13.31 -7.01 12.14
N ASP A 12 -14.39 -7.04 11.37
CA ASP A 12 -14.60 -8.09 10.37
C ASP A 12 -13.54 -8.04 9.25
N VAL A 13 -13.06 -6.85 8.91
CA VAL A 13 -11.96 -6.71 7.93
C VAL A 13 -10.67 -7.27 8.52
N VAL A 14 -10.35 -6.94 9.76
CA VAL A 14 -9.17 -7.48 10.44
C VAL A 14 -9.24 -9.00 10.50
N ASP A 15 -10.39 -9.54 10.90
CA ASP A 15 -10.59 -10.99 10.97
C ASP A 15 -10.41 -11.66 9.62
N LEU A 16 -10.91 -11.04 8.56
CA LEU A 16 -10.79 -11.56 7.20
C LEU A 16 -9.32 -11.59 6.74
N VAL A 17 -8.56 -10.54 7.04
CA VAL A 17 -7.14 -10.48 6.70
C VAL A 17 -6.38 -11.59 7.43
N ILE A 18 -6.63 -11.76 8.72
CA ILE A 18 -5.97 -12.80 9.53
C ILE A 18 -6.31 -14.18 8.96
N LYS A 19 -7.58 -14.43 8.67
CA LYS A 19 -8.03 -15.71 8.13
C LYS A 19 -7.39 -15.99 6.77
N THR A 20 -7.31 -14.98 5.90
CA THR A 20 -6.69 -15.10 4.58
C THR A 20 -5.23 -15.52 4.70
N LYS A 21 -4.49 -14.87 5.60
CA LYS A 21 -3.08 -15.21 5.80
C LYS A 21 -2.89 -16.59 6.40
N LYS A 22 -3.72 -16.98 7.35
CA LYS A 22 -3.64 -18.30 7.95
C LYS A 22 -3.92 -19.43 6.95
N SER A 23 -4.72 -19.15 5.94
CA SER A 23 -5.02 -20.14 4.89
C SER A 23 -3.97 -20.15 3.76
N GLY A 24 -2.91 -19.37 3.89
CA GLY A 24 -1.83 -19.30 2.89
C GLY A 24 -2.17 -18.50 1.65
N LYS A 25 -3.24 -17.72 1.71
CA LYS A 25 -3.67 -16.89 0.57
C LYS A 25 -3.15 -15.46 0.74
N LYS A 26 -3.30 -14.67 -0.33
CA LYS A 26 -2.73 -13.33 -0.39
C LYS A 26 -3.78 -12.26 -0.13
N VAL A 27 -3.36 -11.20 0.56
CA VAL A 27 -4.18 -10.02 0.79
C VAL A 27 -3.82 -8.98 -0.25
N PHE A 28 -4.81 -8.59 -1.05
CA PHE A 28 -4.69 -7.54 -2.07
C PHE A 28 -5.27 -6.25 -1.53
N ALA A 29 -4.51 -5.18 -1.57
CA ALA A 29 -5.03 -3.84 -1.28
C ALA A 29 -5.23 -3.11 -2.61
N VAL A 30 -6.38 -2.48 -2.77
CA VAL A 30 -6.68 -1.66 -3.94
C VAL A 30 -6.59 -0.20 -3.50
N GLY A 31 -5.52 0.45 -3.93
CA GLY A 31 -5.26 1.85 -3.60
C GLY A 31 -4.31 2.01 -2.41
N THR A 32 -3.63 3.14 -2.41
CA THR A 32 -2.66 3.46 -1.36
C THR A 32 -3.34 3.81 -0.04
N THR A 33 -4.56 4.35 -0.10
CA THR A 33 -5.35 4.64 1.10
C THR A 33 -5.69 3.36 1.85
N ALA A 34 -6.16 2.33 1.13
CA ALA A 34 -6.46 1.03 1.73
C ALA A 34 -5.20 0.41 2.33
N THR A 35 -4.06 0.54 1.66
CA THR A 35 -2.78 0.04 2.16
C THR A 35 -2.39 0.72 3.47
N ARG A 36 -2.47 2.05 3.53
CA ARG A 36 -2.16 2.78 4.76
C ARG A 36 -3.12 2.41 5.90
N ALA A 37 -4.40 2.26 5.58
CA ALA A 37 -5.41 1.89 6.57
C ALA A 37 -5.11 0.52 7.17
N LEU A 38 -4.87 -0.48 6.34
CA LEU A 38 -4.58 -1.84 6.82
C LEU A 38 -3.28 -1.89 7.61
N GLU A 39 -2.22 -1.24 7.13
CA GLU A 39 -0.94 -1.26 7.84
C GLU A 39 -1.02 -0.52 9.16
N THR A 40 -1.81 0.56 9.24
CA THR A 40 -2.05 1.28 10.49
C THR A 40 -2.80 0.38 11.47
N ALA A 41 -3.86 -0.28 11.02
CA ALA A 41 -4.66 -1.15 11.88
C ALA A 41 -3.84 -2.30 12.45
N PHE A 42 -2.96 -2.88 11.65
CA PHE A 42 -2.14 -4.00 12.08
C PHE A 42 -0.94 -3.60 12.94
N ARG A 43 -0.61 -2.31 13.00
CA ARG A 43 0.45 -1.79 13.87
C ARG A 43 -0.09 -1.25 15.18
N HIS A 44 -1.23 -0.56 15.14
CA HIS A 44 -1.74 0.24 16.25
C HIS A 44 -3.13 -0.17 16.71
N GLY A 45 -3.80 -1.02 15.95
CA GLY A 45 -5.10 -1.52 16.31
C GLY A 45 -5.04 -2.76 17.17
N ASN A 46 -6.17 -3.41 17.31
CA ASN A 46 -6.30 -4.66 18.06
C ASN A 46 -7.31 -5.55 17.35
N GLU A 47 -7.70 -6.64 18.00
CA GLU A 47 -8.66 -7.59 17.44
C GLU A 47 -10.03 -7.00 17.13
N ASN A 48 -10.35 -5.83 17.68
CA ASN A 48 -11.61 -5.14 17.42
C ASN A 48 -11.50 -4.13 16.27
N GLY A 49 -10.33 -4.05 15.63
CA GLY A 49 -10.08 -3.12 14.55
C GLY A 49 -9.38 -1.86 15.00
N TYR A 50 -9.54 -0.83 14.21
CA TYR A 50 -8.90 0.46 14.50
C TYR A 50 -9.81 1.60 14.05
N ALA A 51 -9.93 2.61 14.88
CA ALA A 51 -10.60 3.86 14.50
C ALA A 51 -9.79 5.00 15.11
N GLY A 52 -9.35 5.93 14.29
CA GLY A 52 -8.56 7.06 14.79
C GLY A 52 -7.73 7.70 13.70
N TYR A 53 -6.92 8.65 14.12
CA TYR A 53 -6.02 9.37 13.23
C TYR A 53 -4.70 8.63 13.09
N THR A 54 -4.09 8.74 11.92
CA THR A 54 -2.77 8.16 11.67
C THR A 54 -1.88 9.17 10.96
N LYS A 55 -0.59 9.14 11.33
CA LYS A 55 0.48 9.85 10.63
C LYS A 55 1.42 8.87 9.95
N LEU A 56 1.00 7.63 9.79
CA LEU A 56 1.87 6.60 9.23
C LEU A 56 2.41 7.03 7.88
N PHE A 57 3.73 7.06 7.77
CA PHE A 57 4.43 7.34 6.53
C PHE A 57 5.17 6.07 6.09
N ILE A 58 4.84 5.60 4.89
CA ILE A 58 5.42 4.38 4.35
C ILE A 58 6.52 4.76 3.36
N TYR A 59 7.74 4.36 3.67
CA TYR A 59 8.92 4.68 2.87
C TYR A 59 9.86 3.46 2.85
N PRO A 60 10.88 3.44 1.98
CA PRO A 60 11.76 2.28 1.87
C PRO A 60 12.32 1.82 3.22
N GLY A 61 12.25 0.52 3.46
CA GLY A 61 12.59 -0.07 4.75
C GLY A 61 11.39 -0.47 5.59
N PHE A 62 10.21 0.03 5.23
CA PHE A 62 8.97 -0.31 5.93
C PHE A 62 8.65 -1.80 5.77
N LYS A 63 8.26 -2.45 6.87
CA LYS A 63 7.88 -3.86 6.86
C LYS A 63 6.37 -3.98 6.82
N PHE A 64 5.84 -4.46 5.70
CA PHE A 64 4.40 -4.64 5.53
C PHE A 64 3.93 -5.87 6.29
N LYS A 65 2.89 -5.71 7.10
CA LYS A 65 2.36 -6.78 7.95
C LYS A 65 1.08 -7.40 7.39
N SER A 66 0.31 -6.66 6.63
CA SER A 66 -0.99 -7.12 6.16
C SER A 66 -1.09 -7.25 4.65
N VAL A 67 -0.57 -6.30 3.90
CA VAL A 67 -0.75 -6.25 2.44
C VAL A 67 0.33 -7.07 1.75
N ASP A 68 -0.09 -8.00 0.90
CA ASP A 68 0.82 -8.84 0.11
C ASP A 68 0.94 -8.36 -1.32
N ARG A 69 -0.13 -7.83 -1.89
CA ARG A 69 -0.15 -7.29 -3.25
C ARG A 69 -0.91 -5.98 -3.28
N LEU A 70 -0.46 -5.08 -4.12
CA LEU A 70 -1.00 -3.72 -4.20
C LEU A 70 -1.43 -3.42 -5.63
N ILE A 71 -2.69 -2.98 -5.78
CA ILE A 71 -3.18 -2.45 -7.06
C ILE A 71 -3.30 -0.95 -6.90
N THR A 72 -2.58 -0.20 -7.72
CA THR A 72 -2.58 1.26 -7.60
C THR A 72 -2.30 1.91 -8.95
N ASN A 73 -2.67 3.18 -9.07
CA ASN A 73 -2.38 3.99 -10.25
C ASN A 73 -0.90 4.38 -10.29
N PHE A 74 -0.48 4.92 -11.42
CA PHE A 74 0.82 5.56 -11.52
C PHE A 74 0.75 6.95 -10.89
N HIS A 75 1.71 7.25 -10.01
CA HIS A 75 1.76 8.49 -9.25
C HIS A 75 2.79 9.45 -9.82
N LEU A 76 2.60 10.75 -9.56
CA LEU A 76 3.58 11.74 -9.99
C LEU A 76 4.91 11.58 -9.24
N PRO A 77 6.04 11.93 -9.88
CA PRO A 77 7.34 11.92 -9.21
C PRO A 77 7.36 12.78 -7.95
N GLN A 78 8.18 12.40 -6.99
CA GLN A 78 8.38 13.11 -5.73
C GLN A 78 7.15 13.18 -4.82
N SER A 79 6.12 12.38 -5.08
CA SER A 79 4.97 12.28 -4.19
C SER A 79 5.26 11.30 -3.06
N SER A 80 4.57 11.47 -1.92
CA SER A 80 4.66 10.51 -0.81
C SER A 80 4.13 9.14 -1.22
N LEU A 81 3.22 9.10 -2.20
CA LEU A 81 2.69 7.85 -2.71
C LEU A 81 3.75 7.06 -3.46
N LEU A 82 4.66 7.74 -4.14
CA LEU A 82 5.77 7.09 -4.81
C LEU A 82 6.74 6.45 -3.80
N MET A 83 6.89 7.06 -2.63
CA MET A 83 7.68 6.47 -1.55
C MET A 83 7.06 5.17 -1.05
N LEU A 84 5.73 5.11 -0.97
CA LEU A 84 5.02 3.88 -0.60
C LEU A 84 5.27 2.79 -1.63
N VAL A 85 5.17 3.11 -2.92
CA VAL A 85 5.45 2.15 -3.99
C VAL A 85 6.89 1.66 -3.89
N SER A 86 7.84 2.56 -3.65
CA SER A 86 9.25 2.21 -3.49
C SER A 86 9.46 1.26 -2.30
N ALA A 87 8.74 1.50 -1.21
CA ALA A 87 8.81 0.63 -0.04
C ALA A 87 8.28 -0.77 -0.36
N PHE A 88 7.26 -0.85 -1.21
CA PHE A 88 6.59 -2.10 -1.51
C PHE A 88 7.41 -3.00 -2.45
N ILE A 89 7.94 -2.44 -3.54
CA ILE A 89 8.62 -3.22 -4.58
C ILE A 89 10.13 -3.01 -4.64
N GLY A 90 10.67 -2.09 -3.84
CA GLY A 90 12.08 -1.70 -3.90
C GLY A 90 12.30 -0.52 -4.83
N TYR A 91 13.27 0.30 -4.48
CA TYR A 91 13.53 1.55 -5.19
C TYR A 91 13.93 1.34 -6.66
N ASP A 92 14.83 0.38 -6.91
CA ASP A 92 15.30 0.11 -8.27
C ASP A 92 14.19 -0.43 -9.15
N ASN A 93 13.35 -1.32 -8.61
CA ASN A 93 12.19 -1.84 -9.34
C ASN A 93 11.21 -0.71 -9.65
N MET A 94 10.97 0.19 -8.71
CA MET A 94 10.10 1.33 -8.92
C MET A 94 10.62 2.21 -10.06
N LYS A 95 11.90 2.52 -10.05
CA LYS A 95 12.50 3.33 -11.12
C LYS A 95 12.35 2.67 -12.48
N HIS A 96 12.59 1.36 -12.55
CA HIS A 96 12.47 0.62 -13.80
C HIS A 96 11.04 0.61 -14.32
N ILE A 97 10.08 0.34 -13.45
CA ILE A 97 8.66 0.30 -13.83
C ILE A 97 8.19 1.67 -14.31
N TYR A 98 8.57 2.73 -13.59
CA TYR A 98 8.14 4.08 -13.98
C TYR A 98 8.79 4.54 -15.27
N LYS A 99 10.06 4.18 -15.51
CA LYS A 99 10.71 4.45 -16.79
C LYS A 99 9.97 3.74 -17.93
N THR A 100 9.63 2.48 -17.73
CA THR A 100 8.87 1.71 -18.73
C THR A 100 7.51 2.34 -18.98
N ALA A 101 6.81 2.79 -17.94
CA ALA A 101 5.50 3.42 -18.07
C ALA A 101 5.58 4.72 -18.88
N VAL A 102 6.59 5.54 -18.62
CA VAL A 102 6.80 6.77 -19.37
C VAL A 102 7.13 6.46 -20.84
N ASP A 103 8.05 5.53 -21.08
CA ASP A 103 8.48 5.16 -22.43
C ASP A 103 7.31 4.59 -23.25
N LYS A 104 6.42 3.84 -22.61
CA LYS A 104 5.26 3.22 -23.27
C LYS A 104 4.01 4.08 -23.21
N LYS A 105 4.11 5.31 -22.69
CA LYS A 105 3.03 6.29 -22.63
C LYS A 105 1.82 5.81 -21.84
N TYR A 106 2.04 5.14 -20.74
CA TYR A 106 0.97 4.79 -19.80
C TYR A 106 0.42 6.07 -19.18
N ARG A 107 -0.88 6.07 -18.89
CA ARG A 107 -1.56 7.22 -18.31
C ARG A 107 -1.38 7.24 -16.80
N PHE A 108 -1.19 8.42 -16.26
CA PHE A 108 -0.94 8.62 -14.83
C PHE A 108 -2.19 9.15 -14.14
N LEU A 109 -2.18 9.08 -12.81
CA LEU A 109 -3.22 9.59 -11.91
C LEU A 109 -4.51 8.77 -11.94
N SER A 110 -5.57 9.29 -11.33
CA SER A 110 -6.77 8.51 -10.99
C SER A 110 -7.52 7.91 -12.16
N TYR A 111 -7.50 8.57 -13.30
CA TYR A 111 -8.16 8.06 -14.51
C TYR A 111 -7.16 7.44 -15.48
N GLY A 112 -6.00 7.11 -14.98
CA GLY A 112 -4.94 6.53 -15.76
C GLY A 112 -4.89 5.02 -15.67
N ASP A 113 -3.77 4.49 -16.09
CA ASP A 113 -3.49 3.06 -16.01
C ASP A 113 -3.13 2.68 -14.58
N ALA A 114 -3.12 1.39 -14.30
CA ALA A 114 -2.85 0.87 -12.97
C ALA A 114 -1.78 -0.21 -13.02
N MET A 115 -1.20 -0.46 -11.86
CA MET A 115 -0.18 -1.48 -11.64
C MET A 115 -0.71 -2.52 -10.67
N LEU A 116 -0.32 -3.77 -10.88
CA LEU A 116 -0.44 -4.81 -9.86
C LEU A 116 0.98 -5.12 -9.39
N LEU A 117 1.24 -4.88 -8.12
CA LEU A 117 2.58 -5.00 -7.56
C LEU A 117 2.64 -6.14 -6.55
N GLU A 118 3.75 -6.86 -6.57
CA GLU A 118 4.06 -7.85 -5.55
C GLU A 118 5.08 -7.28 -4.58
N LYS A 119 4.93 -7.64 -3.32
CA LYS A 119 5.82 -7.18 -2.28
C LYS A 119 7.23 -7.73 -2.51
N ASN A 120 8.22 -6.86 -2.39
CA ASN A 120 9.61 -7.27 -2.44
C ASN A 120 9.98 -7.91 -1.09
N GLU A 121 10.37 -9.16 -1.12
CA GLU A 121 10.61 -9.96 0.09
C GLU A 121 12.08 -10.11 0.45
N ILE A 122 12.83 -9.09 0.24
CA ILE A 122 14.23 -9.10 0.65
C ILE A 122 14.37 -8.81 2.14
#